data_50f43111497f653bb2c66d2549db7a33
#
_entry.id   50f43111497f653bb2c66d2549db7a33
#
_cell.length_a   1.000
_cell.length_b   1.000
_cell.length_c   1.000
_cell.angle_alpha   90.00
_cell.angle_beta   90.00
_cell.angle_gamma   90.00
#
_symmetry.space_group_name_H-M   'P 1'
#
loop_
_entity.id
_entity.type
_entity.pdbx_description
1 polymer ?
#
loop_
_entity_poly.entity_id
_entity_poly.type
_entity_poly.pdbx_seq_one_letter_code
_entity_poly.pdbx_strand_id
1 'polypeptide(L)'
;MSPAERVRRYRERRRAAGLRAVTRWRPGTPIWSDHRVQEARSLALHVLAARRIAAEPRLLERARATLARWLERYGERPPAALREWQELLERPWQEVAARSTELSEDAARLRQSSPLSTLLSDTERRRVHDAFRA
;
A
#
# COMPACT_ATOMS: atom_id res chain seq x y z
N MET A 1 24.47 26.64 -19.50
CA MET A 1 24.12 26.50 -18.07
C MET A 1 23.26 25.27 -17.87
N SER A 2 23.68 24.38 -17.01
CA SER A 2 22.93 23.16 -16.70
C SER A 2 21.65 23.45 -15.89
N PRO A 3 20.65 22.54 -15.92
CA PRO A 3 19.46 22.69 -15.07
C PRO A 3 19.81 22.80 -13.56
N ALA A 4 20.82 22.05 -13.09
CA ALA A 4 21.26 22.10 -11.70
C ALA A 4 21.85 23.51 -11.34
N GLU A 5 22.60 24.11 -12.25
CA GLU A 5 23.14 25.46 -12.04
C GLU A 5 22.06 26.52 -12.00
N ARG A 6 21.03 26.40 -12.86
CA ARG A 6 19.86 27.31 -12.86
C ARG A 6 19.11 27.25 -11.53
N VAL A 7 18.86 26.05 -11.01
CA VAL A 7 18.20 25.86 -9.72
C VAL A 7 19.04 26.44 -8.59
N ARG A 8 20.36 26.21 -8.59
CA ARG A 8 21.27 26.74 -7.59
C ARG A 8 21.26 28.28 -7.58
N ARG A 9 21.38 28.91 -8.73
CA ARG A 9 21.32 30.38 -8.87
C ARG A 9 19.99 30.96 -8.43
N TYR A 10 18.90 30.27 -8.74
CA TYR A 10 17.57 30.68 -8.27
C TYR A 10 17.48 30.64 -6.75
N ARG A 11 17.96 29.60 -6.12
CA ARG A 11 17.97 29.47 -4.65
C ARG A 11 18.87 30.51 -4.00
N GLU A 12 20.04 30.78 -4.58
CA GLU A 12 20.96 31.81 -4.09
C GLU A 12 20.31 33.20 -4.14
N ARG A 13 19.67 33.54 -5.23
CA ARG A 13 18.95 34.84 -5.37
C ARG A 13 17.83 34.97 -4.33
N ARG A 14 17.10 33.91 -4.09
CA ARG A 14 16.04 33.88 -3.08
C ARG A 14 16.58 34.07 -1.68
N ARG A 15 17.70 33.43 -1.35
CA ARG A 15 18.37 33.61 -0.07
C ARG A 15 18.91 35.03 0.11
N ALA A 16 19.50 35.59 -0.93
CA ALA A 16 19.99 36.98 -0.92
C ALA A 16 18.85 37.99 -0.72
N ALA A 17 17.65 37.64 -1.17
CA ALA A 17 16.44 38.47 -0.94
C ALA A 17 15.81 38.21 0.45
N GLY A 18 16.46 37.48 1.34
CA GLY A 18 15.96 37.19 2.68
C GLY A 18 14.88 36.10 2.71
N LEU A 19 14.69 35.40 1.60
CA LEU A 19 13.70 34.32 1.50
C LEU A 19 14.35 33.00 1.85
N ARG A 20 13.75 32.27 2.78
CA ARG A 20 14.15 30.91 3.08
C ARG A 20 13.55 29.96 2.04
N ALA A 21 14.33 28.94 1.63
CA ALA A 21 13.79 27.84 0.90
C ALA A 21 12.87 27.03 1.84
N VAL A 22 11.60 27.39 1.87
CA VAL A 22 10.59 26.66 2.64
C VAL A 22 9.91 25.74 1.67
N THR A 23 9.94 24.43 1.95
CA THR A 23 8.98 23.53 1.36
C THR A 23 7.61 23.97 1.84
N ARG A 24 6.84 24.62 0.96
CA ARG A 24 5.52 25.13 1.36
C ARG A 24 4.57 23.96 1.53
N TRP A 25 4.28 23.66 2.77
CA TRP A 25 3.14 22.87 3.12
C TRP A 25 1.94 23.81 3.16
N ARG A 26 0.96 23.52 2.33
CA ARG A 26 -0.29 24.28 2.39
C ARG A 26 -0.98 23.94 3.71
N PRO A 27 -1.57 24.92 4.41
CA PRO A 27 -2.39 24.64 5.58
C PRO A 27 -3.47 23.62 5.25
N GLY A 28 -3.62 22.60 6.09
CA GLY A 28 -4.61 21.55 5.90
C GLY A 28 -4.18 20.39 5.00
N THR A 29 -3.00 20.45 4.36
CA THR A 29 -2.47 19.32 3.61
C THR A 29 -1.66 18.42 4.57
N PRO A 30 -2.01 17.14 4.71
CA PRO A 30 -1.22 16.24 5.56
C PRO A 30 0.22 16.15 5.08
N ILE A 31 1.18 16.22 6.01
CA ILE A 31 2.61 16.07 5.72
C ILE A 31 2.95 14.58 5.62
N TRP A 32 2.21 13.86 4.81
CA TRP A 32 2.47 12.44 4.58
C TRP A 32 3.07 12.30 3.19
N SER A 33 4.16 11.56 3.08
CA SER A 33 4.62 11.15 1.76
C SER A 33 3.54 10.29 1.11
N ASP A 34 3.42 10.35 -0.21
CA ASP A 34 2.47 9.51 -0.95
C ASP A 34 2.62 8.03 -0.59
N HIS A 35 3.85 7.61 -0.35
CA HIS A 35 4.17 6.25 0.07
C HIS A 35 3.53 5.89 1.43
N ARG A 36 3.61 6.77 2.42
CA ARG A 36 2.97 6.55 3.73
C ARG A 36 1.45 6.50 3.63
N VAL A 37 0.86 7.36 2.82
CA VAL A 37 -0.58 7.35 2.57
C VAL A 37 -0.99 6.04 1.91
N GLN A 38 -0.25 5.57 0.93
CA GLN A 38 -0.50 4.30 0.26
C GLN A 38 -0.39 3.11 1.22
N GLU A 39 0.61 3.11 2.09
CA GLU A 39 0.77 2.06 3.11
C GLU A 39 -0.39 2.06 4.10
N ALA A 40 -0.79 3.22 4.60
CA ALA A 40 -1.90 3.35 5.53
C ALA A 40 -3.21 2.90 4.89
N ARG A 41 -3.44 3.26 3.64
CA ARG A 41 -4.59 2.82 2.85
C ARG A 41 -4.59 1.30 2.67
N SER A 42 -3.46 0.75 2.30
CA SER A 42 -3.29 -0.69 2.12
C SER A 42 -3.55 -1.45 3.42
N LEU A 43 -3.05 -0.95 4.56
CA LEU A 43 -3.33 -1.53 5.87
C LEU A 43 -4.83 -1.50 6.18
N ALA A 44 -5.50 -0.37 5.94
CA ALA A 44 -6.94 -0.24 6.17
C ALA A 44 -7.73 -1.23 5.31
N LEU A 45 -7.36 -1.41 4.05
CA LEU A 45 -7.99 -2.40 3.16
C LEU A 45 -7.83 -3.82 3.73
N HIS A 46 -6.67 -4.15 4.25
CA HIS A 46 -6.41 -5.48 4.82
C HIS A 46 -7.13 -5.72 6.15
N VAL A 47 -7.30 -4.69 6.97
CA VAL A 47 -8.12 -4.79 8.18
C VAL A 47 -9.58 -5.09 7.82
N LEU A 48 -10.11 -4.40 6.82
CA LEU A 48 -11.47 -4.68 6.32
C LEU A 48 -11.59 -6.08 5.73
N ALA A 49 -10.61 -6.50 4.94
CA ALA A 49 -10.58 -7.85 4.37
C ALA A 49 -10.54 -8.91 5.48
N ALA A 50 -9.74 -8.70 6.51
CA ALA A 50 -9.67 -9.60 7.66
C ALA A 50 -11.02 -9.70 8.37
N ARG A 51 -11.72 -8.60 8.57
CA ARG A 51 -13.06 -8.58 9.16
C ARG A 51 -14.08 -9.32 8.28
N ARG A 52 -14.00 -9.14 6.97
CA ARG A 52 -14.85 -9.82 6.02
C ARG A 52 -14.66 -11.33 6.06
N ILE A 53 -13.43 -11.80 6.07
CA ILE A 53 -13.12 -13.23 6.11
C ILE A 53 -13.54 -13.83 7.45
N ALA A 54 -13.38 -13.09 8.55
CA ALA A 54 -13.87 -13.54 9.86
C ALA A 54 -15.38 -13.79 9.87
N ALA A 55 -16.14 -12.95 9.16
CA ALA A 55 -17.59 -13.10 9.02
C ALA A 55 -17.97 -14.17 7.99
N GLU A 56 -17.20 -14.32 6.92
CA GLU A 56 -17.41 -15.29 5.85
C GLU A 56 -16.12 -16.04 5.52
N PRO A 57 -15.78 -17.10 6.26
CA PRO A 57 -14.51 -17.83 6.05
C PRO A 57 -14.29 -18.36 4.64
N ARG A 58 -15.36 -18.64 3.89
CA ARG A 58 -15.26 -19.10 2.49
C ARG A 58 -14.59 -18.06 1.57
N LEU A 59 -14.56 -16.79 1.96
CA LEU A 59 -13.88 -15.77 1.16
C LEU A 59 -12.37 -16.03 1.04
N LEU A 60 -11.80 -16.77 1.99
CA LEU A 60 -10.40 -17.17 1.90
C LEU A 60 -10.13 -18.06 0.69
N GLU A 61 -11.08 -18.91 0.32
CA GLU A 61 -10.98 -19.73 -0.90
C GLU A 61 -10.97 -18.87 -2.17
N ARG A 62 -11.72 -17.77 -2.17
CA ARG A 62 -11.68 -16.82 -3.28
C ARG A 62 -10.30 -16.15 -3.40
N ALA A 63 -9.69 -15.82 -2.28
CA ALA A 63 -8.33 -15.26 -2.27
C ALA A 63 -7.33 -16.28 -2.82
N ARG A 64 -7.43 -17.54 -2.42
CA ARG A 64 -6.59 -18.64 -2.94
C ARG A 64 -6.77 -18.81 -4.45
N ALA A 65 -8.01 -18.78 -4.93
CA ALA A 65 -8.30 -18.91 -6.36
C ALA A 65 -7.71 -17.73 -7.16
N THR A 66 -7.83 -16.52 -6.63
CA THR A 66 -7.24 -15.32 -7.25
C THR A 66 -5.73 -15.44 -7.35
N LEU A 67 -5.09 -15.86 -6.27
CA LEU A 67 -3.64 -16.06 -6.24
C LEU A 67 -3.19 -17.15 -7.23
N ALA A 68 -3.93 -18.24 -7.32
CA ALA A 68 -3.64 -19.30 -8.27
C ALA A 68 -3.65 -18.79 -9.72
N ARG A 69 -4.63 -17.95 -10.07
CA ARG A 69 -4.68 -17.31 -11.41
C ARG A 69 -3.48 -16.41 -11.66
N TRP A 70 -3.07 -15.65 -10.65
CA TRP A 70 -1.90 -14.79 -10.78
C TRP A 70 -0.62 -15.60 -10.98
N LEU A 71 -0.46 -16.68 -10.23
CA LEU A 71 0.71 -17.57 -10.36
C LEU A 71 0.78 -18.21 -11.75
N GLU A 72 -0.35 -18.60 -12.32
CA GLU A 72 -0.39 -19.13 -13.68
C GLU A 72 0.18 -18.15 -14.73
N ARG A 73 -0.07 -16.86 -14.55
CA ARG A 73 0.44 -15.83 -15.46
C ARG A 73 1.96 -15.72 -15.47
N TYR A 74 2.59 -16.01 -14.35
CA TYR A 74 4.04 -15.93 -14.22
C TYR A 74 4.78 -17.21 -14.60
N GLY A 75 4.07 -18.32 -14.77
CA GLY A 75 4.66 -19.61 -15.12
C GLY A 75 5.65 -20.11 -14.07
N GLU A 76 6.87 -20.46 -14.50
CA GLU A 76 7.86 -21.07 -13.62
C GLU A 76 8.57 -20.09 -12.68
N ARG A 77 8.48 -18.78 -12.94
CA ARG A 77 9.21 -17.76 -12.18
C ARG A 77 8.28 -16.68 -11.63
N PRO A 78 7.39 -17.01 -10.70
CA PRO A 78 6.56 -15.99 -10.07
C PRO A 78 7.38 -15.10 -9.13
N PRO A 79 6.96 -13.85 -8.91
CA PRO A 79 7.56 -13.00 -7.88
C PRO A 79 7.56 -13.68 -6.51
N ALA A 80 8.63 -13.47 -5.75
CA ALA A 80 8.77 -14.08 -4.42
C ALA A 80 7.59 -13.76 -3.50
N ALA A 81 7.06 -12.54 -3.57
CA ALA A 81 5.91 -12.14 -2.75
C ALA A 81 4.67 -13.01 -2.99
N LEU A 82 4.42 -13.43 -4.24
CA LEU A 82 3.28 -14.31 -4.55
C LEU A 82 3.47 -15.72 -3.97
N ARG A 83 4.69 -16.21 -3.94
CA ARG A 83 5.01 -17.50 -3.30
C ARG A 83 4.84 -17.41 -1.78
N GLU A 84 5.25 -16.29 -1.19
CA GLU A 84 5.04 -16.04 0.24
C GLU A 84 3.55 -16.01 0.59
N TRP A 85 2.73 -15.38 -0.25
CA TRP A 85 1.28 -15.40 -0.08
C TRP A 85 0.70 -16.81 -0.22
N GLN A 86 1.21 -17.60 -1.15
CA GLN A 86 0.78 -18.98 -1.32
C GLN A 86 1.01 -19.79 -0.04
N GLU A 87 2.19 -19.69 0.55
CA GLU A 87 2.51 -20.35 1.82
C GLU A 87 1.67 -19.82 2.97
N LEU A 88 1.49 -18.49 3.05
CA LEU A 88 0.73 -17.85 4.10
C LEU A 88 -0.74 -18.29 4.08
N LEU A 89 -1.36 -18.35 2.90
CA LEU A 89 -2.77 -18.71 2.76
C LEU A 89 -3.05 -20.20 3.09
N GLU A 90 -2.03 -21.02 3.23
CA GLU A 90 -2.17 -22.40 3.73
C GLU A 90 -2.18 -22.46 5.26
N ARG A 91 -1.82 -21.37 5.93
CA ARG A 91 -1.80 -21.29 7.40
C ARG A 91 -3.20 -21.08 7.97
N PRO A 92 -3.38 -21.34 9.27
CA PRO A 92 -4.64 -21.01 9.94
C PRO A 92 -5.00 -19.55 9.75
N TRP A 93 -6.29 -19.25 9.62
CA TRP A 93 -6.76 -17.89 9.35
C TRP A 93 -6.22 -16.85 10.33
N GLN A 94 -6.08 -17.21 11.60
CA GLN A 94 -5.57 -16.30 12.62
C GLN A 94 -4.15 -15.82 12.30
N GLU A 95 -3.31 -16.69 11.75
CA GLU A 95 -1.96 -16.32 11.32
C GLU A 95 -1.98 -15.44 10.07
N VAL A 96 -2.86 -15.73 9.12
CA VAL A 96 -3.05 -14.91 7.93
C VAL A 96 -3.50 -13.50 8.31
N ALA A 97 -4.48 -13.38 9.20
CA ALA A 97 -4.98 -12.11 9.69
C ALA A 97 -3.88 -11.32 10.40
N ALA A 98 -3.15 -11.95 11.30
CA ALA A 98 -2.06 -11.32 12.04
C ALA A 98 -0.96 -10.81 11.12
N ARG A 99 -0.53 -11.63 10.16
CA ARG A 99 0.54 -11.28 9.23
C ARG A 99 0.13 -10.18 8.27
N SER A 100 -1.08 -10.25 7.72
CA SER A 100 -1.57 -9.29 6.74
C SER A 100 -1.87 -7.90 7.32
N THR A 101 -2.04 -7.80 8.64
CA THR A 101 -2.31 -6.54 9.34
C THR A 101 -1.17 -6.10 10.26
N GLU A 102 -0.03 -6.76 10.20
CA GLU A 102 1.13 -6.43 11.02
C GLU A 102 1.72 -5.07 10.63
N LEU A 103 2.14 -4.31 11.63
CA LEU A 103 2.79 -3.02 11.44
C LEU A 103 4.31 -3.22 11.27
N SER A 104 4.71 -3.69 10.11
CA SER A 104 6.12 -3.87 9.77
C SER A 104 6.35 -3.55 8.30
N GLU A 105 7.58 -3.24 7.94
CA GLU A 105 7.95 -3.00 6.55
C GLU A 105 7.76 -4.24 5.69
N ASP A 106 8.05 -5.41 6.24
CA ASP A 106 7.88 -6.67 5.52
C ASP A 106 6.41 -6.98 5.24
N ALA A 107 5.52 -6.75 6.21
CA ALA A 107 4.08 -6.90 5.99
C ALA A 107 3.56 -5.85 5.00
N ALA A 108 4.07 -4.61 5.05
CA ALA A 108 3.72 -3.57 4.08
C ALA A 108 4.10 -4.00 2.65
N ARG A 109 5.26 -4.60 2.49
CA ARG A 109 5.72 -5.18 1.22
C ARG A 109 4.77 -6.27 0.72
N LEU A 110 4.40 -7.20 1.60
CA LEU A 110 3.46 -8.29 1.27
C LEU A 110 2.09 -7.75 0.85
N ARG A 111 1.59 -6.73 1.54
CA ARG A 111 0.28 -6.13 1.23
C ARG A 111 0.22 -5.56 -0.19
N GLN A 112 1.33 -5.12 -0.76
CA GLN A 112 1.36 -4.58 -2.12
C GLN A 112 1.01 -5.62 -3.19
N SER A 113 1.19 -6.89 -2.91
CA SER A 113 0.91 -7.99 -3.85
C SER A 113 -0.20 -8.91 -3.34
N SER A 114 -1.04 -8.42 -2.46
CA SER A 114 -2.01 -9.23 -1.72
C SER A 114 -3.24 -9.61 -2.53
N PRO A 115 -3.64 -10.87 -2.51
CA PRO A 115 -4.94 -11.28 -3.05
C PRO A 115 -6.11 -10.93 -2.12
N LEU A 116 -5.85 -10.57 -0.86
CA LEU A 116 -6.91 -10.27 0.11
C LEU A 116 -7.67 -8.99 -0.21
N SER A 117 -7.00 -7.99 -0.75
CA SER A 117 -7.65 -6.72 -1.12
C SER A 117 -8.70 -6.88 -2.21
N THR A 118 -8.62 -7.94 -3.01
CA THR A 118 -9.61 -8.23 -4.06
C THR A 118 -10.95 -8.71 -3.51
N LEU A 119 -11.01 -9.05 -2.23
CA LEU A 119 -12.23 -9.51 -1.57
C LEU A 119 -13.19 -8.38 -1.21
N LEU A 120 -12.70 -7.15 -1.25
CA LEU A 120 -13.51 -5.97 -0.95
C LEU A 120 -14.30 -5.54 -2.18
N SER A 121 -15.52 -5.03 -1.95
CA SER A 121 -16.32 -4.43 -3.00
C SER A 121 -15.71 -3.11 -3.47
N ASP A 122 -16.10 -2.66 -4.68
CA ASP A 122 -15.67 -1.35 -5.18
C ASP A 122 -16.09 -0.21 -4.26
N THR A 123 -17.27 -0.33 -3.66
CA THR A 123 -17.77 0.65 -2.68
C THR A 123 -16.88 0.71 -1.44
N GLU A 124 -16.49 -0.44 -0.91
CA GLU A 124 -15.60 -0.49 0.25
C GLU A 124 -14.22 0.07 -0.04
N ARG A 125 -13.65 -0.29 -1.20
CA ARG A 125 -12.36 0.26 -1.64
C ARG A 125 -12.42 1.77 -1.82
N ARG A 126 -13.49 2.27 -2.40
CA ARG A 126 -13.70 3.71 -2.61
C ARG A 126 -13.82 4.45 -1.29
N ARG A 127 -14.52 3.91 -0.30
CA ARG A 127 -14.61 4.49 1.03
C ARG A 127 -13.26 4.65 1.69
N VAL A 128 -12.42 3.62 1.60
CA VAL A 128 -11.06 3.69 2.13
C VAL A 128 -10.24 4.73 1.36
N HIS A 129 -10.32 4.72 0.04
CA HIS A 129 -9.63 5.70 -0.81
C HIS A 129 -9.99 7.13 -0.43
N ASP A 130 -11.28 7.41 -0.26
CA ASP A 130 -11.77 8.74 0.06
C ASP A 130 -11.36 9.18 1.46
N ALA A 131 -11.29 8.26 2.41
CA ALA A 131 -10.82 8.54 3.77
C ALA A 131 -9.35 9.00 3.83
N PHE A 132 -8.54 8.59 2.85
CA PHE A 132 -7.12 8.97 2.76
C PHE A 132 -6.84 10.04 1.69
N ARG A 133 -7.87 10.67 1.17
CA ARG A 133 -7.70 11.83 0.30
C ARG A 133 -7.22 13.03 1.12
N ALA A 134 -6.17 13.66 0.60
CA ALA A 134 -5.73 14.94 1.13
C ALA A 134 -6.63 16.07 0.63
#